data_d00968bdbe2f9f343e16ea4c1e5724e1
#
_entry.id   d00968bdbe2f9f343e16ea4c1e5724e1
#
_cell.length_a   1.000
_cell.length_b   1.000
_cell.length_c   1.000
_cell.angle_alpha   90.00
_cell.angle_beta   90.00
_cell.angle_gamma   90.00
#
_symmetry.space_group_name_H-M   'P 1'
#
loop_
_entity.id
_entity.type
_entity.pdbx_description
1 polymer ?
#
loop_
_entity_poly.entity_id
_entity_poly.type
_entity_poly.pdbx_seq_one_letter_code
_entity_poly.pdbx_strand_id
1 'polypeptide(L)'
;MQFDPLNDAFTTIYNAETAGKYEVTVSPASKLLGSMLSIMQTSGYVGGFEKLDDGRGGSYKVSLIGAINRCGVSKPRHSVKRSDFDKWESRYLPARDFGLLILTTNQGIMDHFEAKKERVGGRLLAYVF
;
A
#
# COMPACT_ATOMS: atom_id res chain seq x y z
N MET A 1 -5.16 -23.61 0.93
CA MET A 1 -5.49 -22.32 0.31
C MET A 1 -5.13 -21.19 1.26
N GLN A 2 -4.25 -20.31 0.83
CA GLN A 2 -3.93 -19.13 1.61
C GLN A 2 -4.99 -18.07 1.39
N PHE A 3 -5.42 -17.49 2.47
CA PHE A 3 -6.42 -16.44 2.43
C PHE A 3 -5.81 -15.14 2.93
N ASP A 4 -5.45 -14.28 1.99
CA ASP A 4 -4.84 -12.99 2.30
C ASP A 4 -5.47 -11.90 1.42
N PRO A 5 -6.57 -11.29 1.89
CA PRO A 5 -7.27 -10.27 1.10
C PRO A 5 -6.41 -9.09 0.71
N LEU A 6 -5.49 -8.67 1.58
CA LEU A 6 -4.63 -7.52 1.29
C LEU A 6 -3.65 -7.83 0.16
N ASN A 7 -3.03 -9.01 0.20
CA ASN A 7 -2.14 -9.46 -0.85
C ASN A 7 -2.90 -9.59 -2.18
N ASP A 8 -4.11 -10.14 -2.14
CA ASP A 8 -4.94 -10.29 -3.33
C ASP A 8 -5.28 -8.94 -3.93
N ALA A 9 -5.59 -7.93 -3.10
CA ALA A 9 -5.88 -6.57 -3.56
C ALA A 9 -4.66 -5.95 -4.25
N PHE A 10 -3.49 -6.04 -3.64
CA PHE A 10 -2.25 -5.48 -4.23
C PHE A 10 -1.84 -6.22 -5.50
N THR A 11 -2.02 -7.54 -5.55
CA THR A 11 -1.76 -8.32 -6.75
C THR A 11 -2.69 -7.90 -7.88
N THR A 12 -3.97 -7.68 -7.58
CA THR A 12 -4.95 -7.23 -8.56
C THR A 12 -4.59 -5.85 -9.10
N ILE A 13 -4.16 -4.93 -8.23
CA ILE A 13 -3.72 -3.58 -8.62
C ILE A 13 -2.48 -3.68 -9.52
N TYR A 14 -1.49 -4.47 -9.12
CA TYR A 14 -0.27 -4.63 -9.88
C TYR A 14 -0.54 -5.22 -11.27
N ASN A 15 -1.36 -6.25 -11.35
CA ASN A 15 -1.70 -6.89 -12.63
C ASN A 15 -2.47 -5.93 -13.55
N ALA A 16 -3.38 -5.14 -13.00
CA ALA A 16 -4.13 -4.14 -13.77
C ALA A 16 -3.21 -3.04 -14.29
N GLU A 17 -2.27 -2.58 -13.47
CA GLU A 17 -1.29 -1.57 -13.88
C GLU A 17 -0.40 -2.10 -14.99
N THR A 18 0.09 -3.34 -14.86
CA THR A 18 0.93 -4.00 -15.86
C THR A 18 0.18 -4.18 -17.18
N ALA A 19 -1.11 -4.46 -17.11
CA ALA A 19 -1.97 -4.62 -18.29
C ALA A 19 -2.36 -3.29 -18.93
N GLY A 20 -1.99 -2.16 -18.35
CA GLY A 20 -2.31 -0.83 -18.87
C GLY A 20 -3.76 -0.41 -18.67
N LYS A 21 -4.44 -0.95 -17.70
CA LYS A 21 -5.82 -0.57 -17.39
C LYS A 21 -5.88 0.78 -16.70
N TYR A 22 -7.00 1.49 -16.91
CA TYR A 22 -7.21 2.81 -16.30
C TYR A 22 -7.89 2.75 -14.96
N GLU A 23 -8.51 1.64 -14.63
CA GLU A 23 -9.18 1.44 -13.35
C GLU A 23 -9.23 -0.04 -12.99
N VAL A 24 -9.38 -0.29 -11.70
CA VAL A 24 -9.48 -1.65 -11.18
C VAL A 24 -10.39 -1.63 -9.96
N THR A 25 -11.11 -2.73 -9.74
CA THR A 25 -11.95 -2.91 -8.57
C THR A 25 -11.31 -3.95 -7.66
N VAL A 26 -11.12 -3.62 -6.39
CA VAL A 26 -10.54 -4.51 -5.40
C VAL A 26 -11.48 -4.69 -4.22
N SER A 27 -11.52 -5.87 -3.66
CA SER A 27 -12.39 -6.21 -2.54
C SER A 27 -11.66 -7.15 -1.57
N PRO A 28 -12.10 -7.25 -0.31
CA PRO A 28 -13.15 -6.45 0.33
C PRO A 28 -12.68 -5.02 0.65
N ALA A 29 -13.65 -4.10 0.80
CA ALA A 29 -13.36 -2.70 1.12
C ALA A 29 -13.10 -2.52 2.62
N SER A 30 -11.97 -3.02 3.09
CA SER A 30 -11.58 -2.87 4.49
C SER A 30 -11.07 -1.45 4.77
N LYS A 31 -11.12 -1.04 6.04
CA LYS A 31 -10.57 0.24 6.47
C LYS A 31 -9.05 0.28 6.24
N LEU A 32 -8.37 -0.85 6.46
CA LEU A 32 -6.94 -0.96 6.24
C LEU A 32 -6.60 -0.68 4.78
N LEU A 33 -7.27 -1.33 3.85
CA LEU A 33 -7.03 -1.12 2.43
C LEU A 33 -7.33 0.31 2.02
N GLY A 34 -8.43 0.89 2.53
CA GLY A 34 -8.79 2.28 2.26
C GLY A 34 -7.72 3.26 2.72
N SER A 35 -7.16 3.05 3.92
CA SER A 35 -6.09 3.89 4.44
C SER A 35 -4.83 3.79 3.59
N MET A 36 -4.50 2.60 3.12
CA MET A 36 -3.33 2.38 2.26
C MET A 36 -3.52 3.02 0.89
N LEU A 37 -4.72 2.92 0.32
CA LEU A 37 -5.04 3.58 -0.95
C LEU A 37 -4.98 5.10 -0.83
N SER A 38 -5.42 5.65 0.30
CA SER A 38 -5.34 7.09 0.58
C SER A 38 -3.89 7.57 0.59
N ILE A 39 -3.00 6.81 1.21
CA ILE A 39 -1.57 7.12 1.24
C ILE A 39 -0.98 7.07 -0.17
N MET A 40 -1.33 6.05 -0.95
CA MET A 40 -0.87 5.91 -2.33
C MET A 40 -1.37 7.04 -3.22
N GLN A 41 -2.61 7.48 -3.00
CA GLN A 41 -3.18 8.63 -3.74
C GLN A 41 -2.44 9.91 -3.41
N THR A 42 -2.21 10.18 -2.13
CA THR A 42 -1.49 11.38 -1.68
C THR A 42 -0.09 11.43 -2.27
N SER A 43 0.56 10.29 -2.41
CA SER A 43 1.91 10.19 -2.96
C SER A 43 1.96 10.08 -4.48
N GLY A 44 0.82 10.08 -5.14
CA GLY A 44 0.75 10.11 -6.61
C GLY A 44 0.90 8.77 -7.30
N TYR A 45 0.69 7.66 -6.62
CA TYR A 45 0.77 6.32 -7.22
C TYR A 45 -0.54 5.85 -7.82
N VAL A 46 -1.65 6.28 -7.26
CA VAL A 46 -2.99 6.01 -7.81
C VAL A 46 -3.75 7.32 -7.91
N GLY A 47 -4.79 7.33 -8.75
CA GLY A 47 -5.73 8.44 -8.83
C GLY A 47 -6.78 8.34 -7.74
N GLY A 48 -7.96 8.87 -7.98
CA GLY A 48 -9.04 8.78 -7.01
C GLY A 48 -9.51 7.35 -6.81
N PHE A 49 -10.11 7.09 -5.69
CA PHE A 49 -10.77 5.81 -5.45
C PHE A 49 -12.09 6.05 -4.70
N GLU A 50 -13.03 5.16 -4.92
CA GLU A 50 -14.34 5.25 -4.27
C GLU A 50 -14.79 3.89 -3.76
N LYS A 51 -15.52 3.92 -2.65
CA LYS A 51 -16.06 2.71 -2.06
C LYS A 51 -17.40 2.39 -2.73
N LEU A 52 -17.53 1.15 -3.20
CA LEU A 52 -18.75 0.64 -3.77
C LEU A 52 -19.37 -0.35 -2.77
N ASP A 53 -20.63 -0.13 -2.43
CA ASP A 53 -21.35 -1.01 -1.52
C ASP A 53 -22.13 -2.04 -2.33
N ASP A 54 -21.70 -3.29 -2.24
CA ASP A 54 -22.33 -4.40 -2.96
C ASP A 54 -23.09 -5.36 -2.02
N GLY A 55 -23.23 -4.98 -0.75
CA GLY A 55 -23.87 -5.81 0.26
C GLY A 55 -23.01 -6.98 0.74
N ARG A 56 -21.77 -7.09 0.29
CA ARG A 56 -20.85 -8.19 0.62
C ARG A 56 -19.49 -7.70 1.12
N GLY A 57 -19.51 -6.67 1.98
CA GLY A 57 -18.26 -6.06 2.46
C GLY A 57 -17.75 -4.94 1.59
N GLY A 58 -18.34 -4.74 0.41
CA GLY A 58 -17.99 -3.65 -0.47
C GLY A 58 -16.71 -3.88 -1.27
N SER A 59 -16.41 -2.93 -2.13
CA SER A 59 -15.19 -2.93 -2.92
C SER A 59 -14.72 -1.48 -3.11
N TYR A 60 -13.47 -1.32 -3.54
CA TYR A 60 -12.93 -0.02 -3.94
C TYR A 60 -12.72 -0.03 -5.45
N LYS A 61 -13.19 1.00 -6.10
CA LYS A 61 -12.87 1.27 -7.49
C LYS A 61 -11.75 2.29 -7.52
N VAL A 62 -10.60 1.88 -8.03
CA VAL A 62 -9.35 2.65 -7.98
C VAL A 62 -8.98 3.07 -9.39
N SER A 63 -8.71 4.37 -9.55
CA SER A 63 -8.22 4.90 -10.82
C SER A 63 -6.71 4.71 -10.90
N LEU A 64 -6.22 4.16 -11.99
CA LEU A 64 -4.80 3.92 -12.24
C LEU A 64 -4.26 4.99 -13.18
N ILE A 65 -3.09 5.53 -12.84
CA ILE A 65 -2.49 6.65 -13.59
C ILE A 65 -1.14 6.29 -14.21
N GLY A 66 -0.81 5.00 -14.23
CA GLY A 66 0.43 4.55 -14.85
C GLY A 66 1.68 4.83 -14.02
N ALA A 67 1.54 5.11 -12.72
CA ALA A 67 2.65 5.51 -11.87
C ALA A 67 3.28 4.37 -11.08
N ILE A 68 2.61 3.22 -10.99
CA ILE A 68 3.11 2.09 -10.21
C ILE A 68 4.01 1.22 -11.08
N ASN A 69 5.28 1.09 -10.70
CA ASN A 69 6.19 0.12 -11.31
C ASN A 69 6.04 -1.24 -10.66
N ARG A 70 5.94 -1.25 -9.33
CA ARG A 70 5.76 -2.47 -8.58
C ARG A 70 5.12 -2.16 -7.22
N CYS A 71 4.27 -3.07 -6.75
CA CYS A 71 3.71 -2.99 -5.41
C CYS A 71 3.47 -4.39 -4.87
N GLY A 72 3.43 -4.51 -3.56
CA GLY A 72 3.17 -5.78 -2.91
C GLY A 72 3.07 -5.62 -1.41
N VAL A 73 2.70 -6.70 -0.73
CA VAL A 73 2.62 -6.72 0.73
C VAL A 73 3.86 -7.36 1.32
N SER A 74 4.19 -6.96 2.55
CA SER A 74 5.26 -7.59 3.31
C SER A 74 4.73 -8.82 4.02
N LYS A 75 5.36 -9.96 3.79
CA LYS A 75 5.06 -11.23 4.47
C LYS A 75 6.36 -11.83 4.99
N PRO A 76 6.47 -12.04 6.30
CA PRO A 76 5.57 -11.57 7.36
C PRO A 76 5.60 -10.06 7.51
N ARG A 77 4.71 -9.53 8.34
CA ARG A 77 4.70 -8.09 8.67
C ARG A 77 5.84 -7.82 9.66
N HIS A 78 6.99 -7.44 9.11
CA HIS A 78 8.19 -7.21 9.91
C HIS A 78 8.04 -6.02 10.84
N SER A 79 8.58 -6.15 12.05
CA SER A 79 8.68 -5.02 12.96
C SER A 79 9.80 -4.09 12.49
N VAL A 80 9.50 -2.81 12.40
CA VAL A 80 10.44 -1.78 11.95
C VAL A 80 10.64 -0.79 13.07
N LYS A 81 11.86 -0.72 13.59
CA LYS A 81 12.22 0.26 14.61
C LYS A 81 12.46 1.61 13.93
N ARG A 82 12.25 2.69 14.67
CA ARG A 82 12.46 4.05 14.15
C ARG A 82 13.87 4.29 13.60
N SER A 83 14.84 3.49 13.99
CA SER A 83 16.23 3.59 13.54
C SER A 83 16.57 2.65 12.38
N ASP A 84 15.62 1.80 11.95
CA ASP A 84 15.88 0.72 10.98
C ASP A 84 15.32 0.99 9.59
N PHE A 85 14.84 2.18 9.31
CA PHE A 85 14.19 2.47 8.02
C PHE A 85 15.10 2.26 6.83
N ASP A 86 16.37 2.64 6.95
CA ASP A 86 17.32 2.47 5.84
C ASP A 86 17.47 1.01 5.42
N LYS A 87 17.48 0.11 6.40
CA LYS A 87 17.56 -1.33 6.17
C LYS A 87 16.36 -1.83 5.36
N TRP A 88 15.15 -1.41 5.72
CA TRP A 88 13.94 -1.85 5.06
C TRP A 88 13.73 -1.18 3.70
N GLU A 89 14.14 0.08 3.57
CA GLU A 89 14.16 0.76 2.28
C GLU A 89 15.08 0.04 1.30
N SER A 90 16.27 -0.35 1.71
CA SER A 90 17.21 -1.09 0.87
C SER A 90 16.65 -2.43 0.42
N ARG A 91 15.85 -3.07 1.28
CA ARG A 91 15.31 -4.41 1.00
C ARG A 91 14.15 -4.38 0.01
N TYR A 92 13.28 -3.37 0.08
CA TYR A 92 12.03 -3.35 -0.70
C TYR A 92 12.01 -2.29 -1.80
N LEU A 93 12.78 -1.23 -1.67
CA LEU A 93 12.76 -0.12 -2.60
C LEU A 93 14.03 -0.11 -3.46
N PRO A 94 13.92 0.33 -4.74
CA PRO A 94 15.06 0.31 -5.66
C PRO A 94 16.15 1.32 -5.32
N ALA A 95 15.78 2.43 -4.66
CA ALA A 95 16.71 3.48 -4.30
C ALA A 95 16.20 4.24 -3.09
N ARG A 96 17.10 4.95 -2.43
CA ARG A 96 16.75 5.82 -1.31
C ARG A 96 15.83 6.92 -1.81
N ASP A 97 14.80 7.22 -1.02
CA ASP A 97 13.78 8.24 -1.32
C ASP A 97 12.98 7.96 -2.59
N PHE A 98 13.03 6.73 -3.10
CA PHE A 98 12.26 6.32 -4.27
C PHE A 98 11.26 5.24 -3.85
N GLY A 99 9.98 5.59 -3.88
CA GLY A 99 8.91 4.68 -3.48
C GLY A 99 8.49 4.87 -2.03
N LEU A 100 7.54 4.06 -1.60
CA LEU A 100 6.95 4.11 -0.27
C LEU A 100 7.01 2.76 0.42
N LEU A 101 7.27 2.79 1.71
CA LEU A 101 6.94 1.70 2.63
C LEU A 101 5.70 2.15 3.42
N ILE A 102 4.70 1.31 3.49
CA ILE A 102 3.47 1.60 4.23
C ILE A 102 3.50 0.79 5.52
N LEU A 103 3.33 1.47 6.64
CA LEU A 103 3.44 0.86 7.98
C LEU A 103 2.19 1.11 8.80
N THR A 104 1.92 0.19 9.73
CA THR A 104 0.97 0.46 10.80
C THR A 104 1.77 0.80 12.06
N THR A 105 1.43 1.93 12.68
CA THR A 105 2.09 2.43 13.89
C THR A 105 1.06 2.66 14.98
N ASN A 106 1.53 3.02 16.18
CA ASN A 106 0.62 3.37 17.27
C ASN A 106 -0.14 4.67 17.01
N GLN A 107 0.27 5.45 16.00
CA GLN A 107 -0.41 6.67 15.59
C GLN A 107 -1.26 6.47 14.33
N GLY A 108 -1.38 5.24 13.85
CA GLY A 108 -2.16 4.90 12.67
C GLY A 108 -1.31 4.37 11.52
N ILE A 109 -1.93 4.28 10.36
CA ILE A 109 -1.27 3.80 9.14
C ILE A 109 -0.64 4.99 8.45
N MET A 110 0.63 4.88 8.10
CA MET A 110 1.38 5.97 7.47
C MET A 110 2.49 5.42 6.57
N ASP A 111 3.05 6.27 5.73
CA ASP A 111 4.23 5.91 4.96
C ASP A 111 5.49 6.08 5.81
N HIS A 112 6.63 5.62 5.27
CA HIS A 112 7.88 5.66 6.03
C HIS A 112 8.44 7.08 6.17
N PHE A 113 8.11 7.99 5.26
CA PHE A 113 8.53 9.39 5.38
C PHE A 113 7.85 10.06 6.58
N GLU A 114 6.54 9.82 6.71
CA GLU A 114 5.77 10.34 7.85
C GLU A 114 6.22 9.70 9.16
N ALA A 115 6.48 8.40 9.14
CA ALA A 115 6.97 7.68 10.33
C ALA A 115 8.33 8.20 10.79
N LYS A 116 9.23 8.53 9.87
CA LYS A 116 10.52 9.14 10.20
C LYS A 116 10.32 10.52 10.82
N LYS A 117 9.41 11.31 10.26
CA LYS A 117 9.10 12.64 10.75
C LYS A 117 8.53 12.61 12.16
N GLU A 118 7.64 11.66 12.42
CA GLU A 118 7.02 11.47 13.73
C GLU A 118 7.90 10.68 14.71
N ARG A 119 9.02 10.16 14.23
CA ARG A 119 9.98 9.37 15.03
C ARG A 119 9.33 8.13 15.65
N VAL A 120 8.50 7.44 14.90
CA VAL A 120 7.82 6.23 15.34
C VAL A 120 8.24 5.04 14.48
N GLY A 121 8.26 3.87 15.10
CA GLY A 121 8.38 2.61 14.40
C GLY A 121 7.02 1.95 14.30
N GLY A 122 6.95 0.79 13.65
CA GLY A 122 5.72 0.06 13.51
C GLY A 122 5.94 -1.27 12.81
N ARG A 123 4.89 -1.77 12.16
CA ARG A 123 4.98 -2.99 11.38
C ARG A 123 4.80 -2.67 9.91
N LEU A 124 5.66 -3.25 9.10
CA LEU A 124 5.64 -3.07 7.65
C LEU A 124 4.45 -3.82 7.06
N LEU A 125 3.62 -3.11 6.30
CA LEU A 125 2.45 -3.69 5.64
C LEU A 125 2.70 -3.95 4.18
N ALA A 126 3.23 -2.97 3.46
CA ALA A 126 3.35 -3.03 2.02
C ALA A 126 4.41 -2.07 1.50
N TYR A 127 4.72 -2.21 0.22
CA TYR A 127 5.61 -1.31 -0.48
C TYR A 127 5.01 -0.97 -1.86
N VAL A 128 5.38 0.19 -2.37
CA VAL A 128 5.02 0.61 -3.73
C VAL A 128 6.12 1.51 -4.29
N PHE A 129 6.42 1.30 -5.56
CA PHE A 129 7.32 2.21 -6.26
C PHE A 129 7.06 2.25 -7.76
#